data_be3f50911fa001398c48d7be9ad72bb8
#
_entry.id   be3f50911fa001398c48d7be9ad72bb8
#
_cell.length_a   1.000
_cell.length_b   1.000
_cell.length_c   1.000
_cell.angle_alpha   90.00
_cell.angle_beta   90.00
_cell.angle_gamma   90.00
#
_symmetry.space_group_name_H-M   'P 1'
#
loop_
_entity.id
_entity.type
_entity.pdbx_description
1 polymer ?
#
loop_
_entity_poly.entity_id
_entity_poly.type
_entity_poly.pdbx_seq_one_letter_code
_entity_poly.pdbx_strand_id
1 'polypeptide(L)'
;ACFGKGGEKPAVTDADLLLGKLDPDRFAGGSLPLDGAEAQKVMGNVLGAPLNMPAITAAFGLAEVVDENMANAARVHAVETGEDLSGYTMIAFGGAAPLHAGRLCEKLGIRRALVPPGAGVGSAIGFLRAPFSFEATRSVYMKLAQFDSQRIKTLLDELQMEAAGFVARCTSD
;
A
#
# COMPACT_ATOMS: atom_id res chain seq x y z
N ALA A 1 -7.01 15.07 -11.72
CA ALA A 1 -7.24 15.92 -12.90
C ALA A 1 -6.48 15.42 -14.12
N CYS A 2 -5.22 15.03 -13.96
CA CYS A 2 -4.29 14.66 -15.04
C CYS A 2 -4.73 13.51 -15.98
N PHE A 3 -5.75 12.74 -15.63
CA PHE A 3 -6.29 11.70 -16.50
C PHE A 3 -7.21 12.23 -17.62
N GLY A 4 -7.44 13.55 -17.74
CA GLY A 4 -8.24 14.15 -18.78
C GLY A 4 -9.73 13.77 -18.78
N LYS A 5 -10.27 13.32 -17.63
CA LYS A 5 -11.65 12.87 -17.47
C LYS A 5 -12.55 13.86 -16.70
N GLY A 6 -12.18 15.17 -16.71
CA GLY A 6 -12.96 16.21 -16.05
C GLY A 6 -12.84 16.24 -14.52
N GLY A 7 -11.76 15.74 -13.96
CA GLY A 7 -11.51 15.85 -12.52
C GLY A 7 -11.20 17.28 -12.09
N GLU A 8 -11.96 17.82 -11.14
CA GLU A 8 -11.84 19.20 -10.66
C GLU A 8 -11.08 19.32 -9.30
N LYS A 9 -10.74 18.21 -8.70
CA LYS A 9 -10.01 18.15 -7.42
C LYS A 9 -8.62 17.56 -7.63
N PRO A 10 -7.59 18.15 -6.98
CA PRO A 10 -6.24 17.60 -7.06
C PRO A 10 -6.16 16.24 -6.36
N ALA A 11 -5.39 15.34 -6.93
CA ALA A 11 -5.06 14.04 -6.40
C ALA A 11 -3.54 13.89 -6.26
N VAL A 12 -3.09 12.87 -5.55
CA VAL A 12 -1.66 12.57 -5.37
C VAL A 12 -0.96 12.38 -6.72
N THR A 13 -1.62 11.72 -7.68
CA THR A 13 -1.08 11.53 -9.03
C THR A 13 -0.81 12.86 -9.74
N ASP A 14 -1.66 13.90 -9.53
CA ASP A 14 -1.43 15.24 -10.09
C ASP A 14 -0.17 15.87 -9.48
N ALA A 15 0.03 15.71 -8.17
CA ALA A 15 1.24 16.17 -7.49
C ALA A 15 2.48 15.44 -7.98
N ASP A 16 2.44 14.11 -8.06
CA ASP A 16 3.57 13.29 -8.54
C ASP A 16 3.95 13.61 -9.98
N LEU A 17 2.95 13.89 -10.84
CA LEU A 17 3.19 14.33 -12.21
C LEU A 17 3.90 15.70 -12.24
N LEU A 18 3.40 16.69 -11.49
CA LEU A 18 4.00 18.03 -11.43
C LEU A 18 5.40 18.02 -10.83
N LEU A 19 5.68 17.11 -9.90
CA LEU A 19 6.99 16.94 -9.29
C LEU A 19 7.97 16.12 -10.16
N GLY A 20 7.54 15.68 -11.36
CA GLY A 20 8.39 14.94 -12.29
C GLY A 20 8.64 13.47 -11.90
N LYS A 21 7.86 12.93 -10.97
CA LYS A 21 7.95 11.52 -10.58
C LYS A 21 7.30 10.58 -11.61
N LEU A 22 6.41 11.11 -12.46
CA LEU A 22 5.71 10.41 -13.53
C LEU A 22 6.06 11.02 -14.89
N ASP A 23 6.32 10.16 -15.87
CA ASP A 23 6.45 10.55 -17.27
C ASP A 23 5.05 10.60 -17.91
N PRO A 24 4.58 11.80 -18.39
CA PRO A 24 3.23 11.95 -18.91
C PRO A 24 2.96 11.10 -20.15
N ASP A 25 3.99 10.83 -20.96
CA ASP A 25 3.85 10.12 -22.23
C ASP A 25 4.00 8.60 -22.08
N ARG A 26 4.58 8.13 -20.95
CA ARG A 26 4.87 6.70 -20.71
C ARG A 26 4.02 6.08 -19.61
N PHE A 27 3.06 6.81 -19.08
CA PHE A 27 2.18 6.27 -18.06
C PHE A 27 1.38 5.07 -18.59
N ALA A 28 1.26 4.02 -17.78
CA ALA A 28 0.62 2.75 -18.16
C ALA A 28 1.19 2.17 -19.48
N GLY A 29 2.52 2.24 -19.68
CA GLY A 29 3.17 1.77 -20.90
C GLY A 29 2.86 2.62 -22.16
N GLY A 30 2.46 3.88 -21.95
CA GLY A 30 2.10 4.82 -23.02
C GLY A 30 0.65 4.72 -23.50
N SER A 31 -0.15 3.85 -22.88
CA SER A 31 -1.56 3.68 -23.26
C SER A 31 -2.49 4.77 -22.71
N LEU A 32 -2.02 5.56 -21.76
CA LEU A 32 -2.80 6.60 -21.11
C LEU A 32 -1.90 7.85 -20.90
N PRO A 33 -1.92 8.82 -21.81
CA PRO A 33 -1.17 10.06 -21.63
C PRO A 33 -1.77 10.87 -20.48
N LEU A 34 -0.91 11.54 -19.69
CA LEU A 34 -1.34 12.39 -18.60
C LEU A 34 -1.29 13.87 -19.00
N ASP A 35 -2.33 14.62 -18.62
CA ASP A 35 -2.44 16.05 -18.86
C ASP A 35 -1.81 16.85 -17.71
N GLY A 36 -0.56 17.27 -17.91
CA GLY A 36 0.18 18.09 -16.95
C GLY A 36 -0.38 19.51 -16.83
N ALA A 37 -0.96 20.07 -17.90
CA ALA A 37 -1.53 21.41 -17.86
C ALA A 37 -2.80 21.45 -16.99
N GLU A 38 -3.66 20.45 -17.14
CA GLU A 38 -4.86 20.34 -16.29
C GLU A 38 -4.51 20.05 -14.83
N ALA A 39 -3.49 19.20 -14.58
CA ALA A 39 -2.96 18.98 -13.23
C ALA A 39 -2.47 20.28 -12.59
N GLN A 40 -1.69 21.08 -13.33
CA GLN A 40 -1.17 22.36 -12.87
C GLN A 40 -2.28 23.37 -12.56
N LYS A 41 -3.27 23.46 -13.43
CA LYS A 41 -4.43 24.37 -13.30
C LYS A 41 -5.24 23.99 -12.05
N VAL A 42 -5.60 22.72 -11.88
CA VAL A 42 -6.41 22.28 -10.73
C VAL A 42 -5.63 22.42 -9.43
N MET A 43 -4.35 22.03 -9.41
CA MET A 43 -3.48 22.22 -8.24
C MET A 43 -3.35 23.70 -7.85
N GLY A 44 -3.16 24.58 -8.84
CA GLY A 44 -3.06 26.02 -8.63
C GLY A 44 -4.35 26.63 -8.11
N ASN A 45 -5.49 26.27 -8.68
CA ASN A 45 -6.78 26.88 -8.31
C ASN A 45 -7.28 26.37 -6.94
N VAL A 46 -7.14 25.07 -6.68
CA VAL A 46 -7.75 24.45 -5.48
C VAL A 46 -6.86 24.56 -4.24
N LEU A 47 -5.55 24.47 -4.39
CA LEU A 47 -4.60 24.55 -3.28
C LEU A 47 -3.72 25.77 -3.34
N GLY A 48 -3.14 26.09 -4.51
CA GLY A 48 -2.19 27.19 -4.67
C GLY A 48 -2.79 28.54 -4.33
N ALA A 49 -3.90 28.91 -4.96
CA ALA A 49 -4.52 30.22 -4.78
C ALA A 49 -5.02 30.47 -3.34
N PRO A 50 -5.75 29.54 -2.68
CA PRO A 50 -6.17 29.72 -1.30
C PRO A 50 -5.01 29.85 -0.30
N LEU A 51 -3.88 29.18 -0.59
CA LEU A 51 -2.68 29.18 0.26
C LEU A 51 -1.65 30.24 -0.17
N ASN A 52 -1.95 31.04 -1.18
CA ASN A 52 -1.07 32.07 -1.75
C ASN A 52 0.31 31.50 -2.14
N MET A 53 0.33 30.39 -2.84
CA MET A 53 1.57 29.73 -3.28
C MET A 53 1.46 29.20 -4.73
N PRO A 54 2.59 29.03 -5.44
CA PRO A 54 2.61 28.42 -6.76
C PRO A 54 2.08 26.98 -6.76
N ALA A 55 1.50 26.51 -7.87
CA ALA A 55 0.97 25.15 -8.01
C ALA A 55 2.02 24.07 -7.68
N ILE A 56 3.28 24.28 -8.08
CA ILE A 56 4.37 23.33 -7.78
C ILE A 56 4.68 23.24 -6.29
N THR A 57 4.60 24.35 -5.56
CA THR A 57 4.79 24.36 -4.09
C THR A 57 3.62 23.68 -3.40
N ALA A 58 2.40 23.91 -3.89
CA ALA A 58 1.22 23.21 -3.39
C ALA A 58 1.29 21.70 -3.66
N ALA A 59 1.78 21.29 -4.84
CA ALA A 59 2.01 19.88 -5.17
C ALA A 59 3.05 19.23 -4.24
N PHE A 60 4.15 19.93 -3.96
CA PHE A 60 5.15 19.47 -3.01
C PHE A 60 4.56 19.32 -1.60
N GLY A 61 3.80 20.30 -1.12
CA GLY A 61 3.13 20.24 0.17
C GLY A 61 2.14 19.08 0.27
N LEU A 62 1.36 18.83 -0.79
CA LEU A 62 0.44 17.71 -0.85
C LEU A 62 1.20 16.36 -0.76
N ALA A 63 2.27 16.20 -1.52
CA ALA A 63 3.09 14.99 -1.49
C ALA A 63 3.72 14.77 -0.10
N GLU A 64 4.25 15.83 0.54
CA GLU A 64 4.81 15.75 1.89
C GLU A 64 3.79 15.32 2.95
N VAL A 65 2.55 15.82 2.87
CA VAL A 65 1.47 15.40 3.78
C VAL A 65 1.14 13.92 3.59
N VAL A 66 1.08 13.45 2.35
CA VAL A 66 0.82 12.05 2.04
C VAL A 66 1.97 11.16 2.54
N ASP A 67 3.21 11.54 2.26
CA ASP A 67 4.40 10.81 2.72
C ASP A 67 4.49 10.77 4.25
N GLU A 68 4.12 11.86 4.94
CA GLU A 68 4.07 11.89 6.40
C GLU A 68 2.98 10.98 6.98
N ASN A 69 1.80 10.97 6.36
CA ASN A 69 0.73 10.07 6.78
C ASN A 69 1.13 8.60 6.64
N MET A 70 1.78 8.23 5.53
CA MET A 70 2.29 6.87 5.32
C MET A 70 3.41 6.54 6.32
N ALA A 71 4.37 7.45 6.54
CA ALA A 71 5.43 7.25 7.50
C ALA A 71 4.88 7.12 8.93
N ASN A 72 3.87 7.89 9.27
CA ASN A 72 3.25 7.84 10.59
C ASN A 72 2.52 6.52 10.84
N ALA A 73 1.82 5.99 9.84
CA ALA A 73 1.21 4.66 9.92
C ALA A 73 2.25 3.57 10.19
N ALA A 74 3.40 3.62 9.50
CA ALA A 74 4.50 2.69 9.72
C ALA A 74 5.11 2.82 11.13
N ARG A 75 5.30 4.06 11.63
CA ARG A 75 5.81 4.30 13.00
C ARG A 75 4.85 3.76 14.06
N VAL A 76 3.54 4.00 13.91
CA VAL A 76 2.54 3.49 14.86
C VAL A 76 2.61 1.97 14.93
N HIS A 77 2.62 1.29 13.77
CA HIS A 77 2.74 -0.16 13.73
C HIS A 77 4.04 -0.67 14.36
N ALA A 78 5.17 -0.02 14.10
CA ALA A 78 6.45 -0.36 14.70
C ALA A 78 6.45 -0.23 16.23
N VAL A 79 5.84 0.84 16.74
CA VAL A 79 5.70 1.05 18.20
C VAL A 79 4.81 -0.01 18.83
N GLU A 80 3.68 -0.36 18.19
CA GLU A 80 2.76 -1.41 18.67
C GLU A 80 3.42 -2.79 18.73
N THR A 81 4.35 -3.07 17.81
CA THR A 81 5.08 -4.34 17.75
C THR A 81 6.43 -4.30 18.47
N GLY A 82 6.86 -3.14 18.96
CA GLY A 82 8.15 -2.97 19.66
C GLY A 82 9.37 -3.04 18.73
N GLU A 83 9.20 -2.72 17.44
CA GLU A 83 10.24 -2.85 16.41
C GLU A 83 10.97 -1.53 16.14
N ASP A 84 12.28 -1.60 15.87
CA ASP A 84 13.09 -0.47 15.40
C ASP A 84 13.24 -0.53 13.87
N LEU A 85 12.63 0.42 13.18
CA LEU A 85 12.61 0.47 11.72
C LEU A 85 14.00 0.72 11.10
N SER A 86 14.95 1.27 11.82
CA SER A 86 16.29 1.63 11.29
C SER A 86 17.10 0.42 10.79
N GLY A 87 16.83 -0.76 11.32
CA GLY A 87 17.43 -2.03 10.94
C GLY A 87 16.80 -2.71 9.71
N TYR A 88 15.65 -2.22 9.25
CA TYR A 88 14.88 -2.85 8.18
C TYR A 88 15.32 -2.39 6.78
N THR A 89 14.91 -3.17 5.79
CA THR A 89 14.94 -2.79 4.37
C THR A 89 13.50 -2.63 3.90
N MET A 90 13.18 -1.47 3.35
CA MET A 90 11.85 -1.23 2.76
C MET A 90 11.74 -1.98 1.44
N ILE A 91 10.66 -2.72 1.24
CA ILE A 91 10.30 -3.29 -0.05
C ILE A 91 9.12 -2.50 -0.60
N ALA A 92 9.33 -1.83 -1.74
CA ALA A 92 8.30 -1.03 -2.40
C ALA A 92 7.76 -1.77 -3.63
N PHE A 93 6.48 -2.10 -3.60
CA PHE A 93 5.79 -2.72 -4.72
C PHE A 93 4.38 -2.14 -4.87
N GLY A 94 3.77 -2.33 -6.06
CA GLY A 94 2.54 -1.67 -6.46
C GLY A 94 2.80 -0.49 -7.40
N GLY A 95 1.76 0.08 -7.98
CA GLY A 95 1.87 1.12 -9.01
C GLY A 95 2.42 2.45 -8.51
N ALA A 96 2.09 2.85 -7.27
CA ALA A 96 2.44 4.15 -6.72
C ALA A 96 3.53 4.08 -5.62
N ALA A 97 3.59 3.01 -4.84
CA ALA A 97 4.49 2.93 -3.68
C ALA A 97 5.97 3.21 -4.00
N PRO A 98 6.54 2.73 -5.12
CA PRO A 98 7.92 3.04 -5.48
C PRO A 98 8.21 4.54 -5.62
N LEU A 99 7.23 5.36 -6.02
CA LEU A 99 7.37 6.82 -6.19
C LEU A 99 7.61 7.55 -4.86
N HIS A 100 7.18 6.96 -3.76
CA HIS A 100 7.26 7.52 -2.41
C HIS A 100 8.36 6.85 -1.56
N ALA A 101 8.90 5.72 -2.00
CA ALA A 101 9.79 4.87 -1.20
C ALA A 101 11.04 5.59 -0.69
N GLY A 102 11.68 6.42 -1.51
CA GLY A 102 12.85 7.21 -1.11
C GLY A 102 12.53 8.16 0.03
N ARG A 103 11.47 8.95 -0.11
CA ARG A 103 11.06 9.91 0.92
C ARG A 103 10.58 9.24 2.20
N LEU A 104 9.89 8.09 2.09
CA LEU A 104 9.50 7.29 3.25
C LEU A 104 10.72 6.74 3.99
N CYS A 105 11.72 6.25 3.27
CA CYS A 105 12.97 5.80 3.89
C CYS A 105 13.64 6.91 4.70
N GLU A 106 13.73 8.13 4.16
CA GLU A 106 14.27 9.29 4.86
C GLU A 106 13.48 9.58 6.15
N LYS A 107 12.14 9.64 6.06
CA LYS A 107 11.26 9.93 7.20
C LYS A 107 11.30 8.85 8.29
N LEU A 108 11.55 7.60 7.92
CA LEU A 108 11.58 6.45 8.82
C LEU A 108 13.00 6.07 9.31
N GLY A 109 14.04 6.74 8.82
CA GLY A 109 15.42 6.39 9.14
C GLY A 109 15.88 5.06 8.52
N ILE A 110 15.18 4.56 7.50
CA ILE A 110 15.51 3.33 6.80
C ILE A 110 16.57 3.63 5.74
N ARG A 111 17.66 2.87 5.74
CA ARG A 111 18.81 3.13 4.87
C ARG A 111 18.74 2.46 3.50
N ARG A 112 17.83 1.51 3.31
CA ARG A 112 17.75 0.68 2.10
C ARG A 112 16.31 0.52 1.64
N ALA A 113 16.08 0.76 0.35
CA ALA A 113 14.83 0.42 -0.33
C ALA A 113 15.12 -0.57 -1.45
N LEU A 114 14.26 -1.56 -1.60
CA LEU A 114 14.27 -2.53 -2.69
C LEU A 114 13.00 -2.36 -3.51
N VAL A 115 13.17 -2.12 -4.80
CA VAL A 115 12.07 -2.16 -5.78
C VAL A 115 12.28 -3.41 -6.63
N PRO A 116 11.53 -4.49 -6.42
CA PRO A 116 11.76 -5.75 -7.13
C PRO A 116 11.34 -5.64 -8.60
N PRO A 117 11.91 -6.48 -9.49
CA PRO A 117 11.41 -6.62 -10.86
C PRO A 117 9.91 -6.93 -10.85
N GLY A 118 9.14 -6.24 -11.70
CA GLY A 118 7.69 -6.38 -11.74
C GLY A 118 6.96 -5.73 -10.56
N ALA A 119 7.60 -4.82 -9.81
CA ALA A 119 7.00 -4.15 -8.66
C ALA A 119 5.61 -3.60 -8.93
N GLY A 120 5.36 -2.98 -10.10
CA GLY A 120 4.07 -2.41 -10.48
C GLY A 120 2.91 -3.41 -10.53
N VAL A 121 3.21 -4.70 -10.70
CA VAL A 121 2.23 -5.80 -10.76
C VAL A 121 2.53 -6.88 -9.71
N GLY A 122 3.32 -6.56 -8.70
CA GLY A 122 3.78 -7.50 -7.68
C GLY A 122 2.65 -8.24 -6.97
N SER A 123 1.56 -7.56 -6.65
CA SER A 123 0.38 -8.18 -6.03
C SER A 123 -0.29 -9.20 -6.97
N ALA A 124 -0.38 -8.90 -8.27
CA ALA A 124 -0.93 -9.84 -9.25
C ALA A 124 -0.05 -11.08 -9.41
N ILE A 125 1.28 -10.90 -9.46
CA ILE A 125 2.25 -12.00 -9.49
C ILE A 125 2.11 -12.88 -8.24
N GLY A 126 2.01 -12.24 -7.06
CA GLY A 126 1.82 -12.92 -5.79
C GLY A 126 0.51 -13.72 -5.77
N PHE A 127 -0.58 -13.11 -6.21
CA PHE A 127 -1.89 -13.76 -6.28
C PHE A 127 -1.88 -15.00 -7.21
N LEU A 128 -1.25 -14.88 -8.39
CA LEU A 128 -1.14 -16.01 -9.33
C LEU A 128 -0.24 -17.15 -8.82
N ARG A 129 0.63 -16.86 -7.86
CA ARG A 129 1.55 -17.85 -7.26
C ARG A 129 1.09 -18.34 -5.89
N ALA A 130 0.09 -17.71 -5.31
CA ALA A 130 -0.43 -18.10 -4.00
C ALA A 130 -1.03 -19.52 -4.08
N PRO A 131 -0.71 -20.41 -3.14
CA PRO A 131 -1.40 -21.69 -3.03
C PRO A 131 -2.86 -21.46 -2.60
N PHE A 132 -3.74 -22.37 -2.95
CA PHE A 132 -5.06 -22.39 -2.34
C PHE A 132 -4.93 -22.57 -0.82
N SER A 133 -5.55 -21.67 -0.08
CA SER A 133 -5.53 -21.69 1.38
C SER A 133 -6.90 -21.33 1.94
N PHE A 134 -7.19 -21.87 3.09
CA PHE A 134 -8.40 -21.55 3.84
C PHE A 134 -8.05 -21.45 5.32
N GLU A 135 -8.57 -20.42 5.97
CA GLU A 135 -8.38 -20.22 7.41
C GLU A 135 -9.72 -20.46 8.13
N ALA A 136 -9.71 -21.38 9.08
CA ALA A 136 -10.85 -21.64 9.95
C ALA A 136 -10.52 -21.22 11.36
N THR A 137 -11.38 -20.40 11.97
CA THR A 137 -11.17 -19.85 13.31
C THR A 137 -12.38 -20.13 14.21
N ARG A 138 -12.13 -20.45 15.47
CA ARG A 138 -13.16 -20.60 16.52
C ARG A 138 -12.68 -19.93 17.81
N SER A 139 -13.55 -19.18 18.43
CA SER A 139 -13.28 -18.60 19.75
C SER A 139 -13.81 -19.53 20.84
N VAL A 140 -12.94 -19.84 21.81
CA VAL A 140 -13.31 -20.64 22.99
C VAL A 140 -12.91 -19.89 24.24
N TYR A 141 -13.87 -19.64 25.11
CA TYR A 141 -13.58 -19.13 26.45
C TYR A 141 -13.31 -20.31 27.39
N MET A 142 -12.15 -20.31 28.04
CA MET A 142 -11.75 -21.35 29.00
C MET A 142 -10.86 -20.72 30.07
N LYS A 143 -11.16 -20.98 31.34
CA LYS A 143 -10.26 -20.59 32.44
C LYS A 143 -9.05 -21.53 32.47
N LEU A 144 -7.86 -21.00 32.70
CA LEU A 144 -6.62 -21.79 32.71
C LEU A 144 -6.69 -22.91 33.75
N ALA A 145 -7.32 -22.69 34.93
CA ALA A 145 -7.52 -23.72 35.96
C ALA A 145 -8.48 -24.84 35.53
N GLN A 146 -9.21 -24.68 34.44
CA GLN A 146 -10.16 -25.65 33.89
C GLN A 146 -9.78 -26.01 32.44
N PHE A 147 -8.47 -25.95 32.14
CA PHE A 147 -7.98 -26.25 30.80
C PHE A 147 -8.24 -27.73 30.46
N ASP A 148 -8.99 -27.92 29.38
CA ASP A 148 -9.32 -29.25 28.83
C ASP A 148 -8.62 -29.42 27.47
N SER A 149 -7.50 -30.12 27.52
CA SER A 149 -6.68 -30.39 26.34
C SER A 149 -7.40 -31.28 25.31
N GLN A 150 -8.28 -32.18 25.75
CA GLN A 150 -9.03 -33.04 24.83
C GLN A 150 -10.07 -32.28 24.06
N ARG A 151 -10.77 -31.38 24.73
CA ARG A 151 -11.72 -30.46 24.08
C ARG A 151 -11.04 -29.54 23.05
N ILE A 152 -9.86 -29.00 23.37
CA ILE A 152 -9.09 -28.18 22.44
C ILE A 152 -8.63 -29.01 21.25
N LYS A 153 -8.14 -30.24 21.48
CA LYS A 153 -7.72 -31.12 20.40
C LYS A 153 -8.87 -31.44 19.44
N THR A 154 -10.03 -31.83 19.97
CA THR A 154 -11.22 -32.11 19.17
C THR A 154 -11.57 -30.88 18.28
N LEU A 155 -11.56 -29.67 18.86
CA LEU A 155 -11.84 -28.44 18.12
C LEU A 155 -10.83 -28.18 17.00
N LEU A 156 -9.53 -28.41 17.27
CA LEU A 156 -8.49 -28.25 16.24
C LEU A 156 -8.63 -29.28 15.12
N ASP A 157 -8.99 -30.52 15.45
CA ASP A 157 -9.24 -31.59 14.47
C ASP A 157 -10.45 -31.22 13.56
N GLU A 158 -11.51 -30.66 14.14
CA GLU A 158 -12.66 -30.15 13.38
C GLU A 158 -12.27 -29.01 12.43
N LEU A 159 -11.50 -28.03 12.92
CA LEU A 159 -11.03 -26.89 12.11
C LEU A 159 -10.10 -27.36 10.99
N GLN A 160 -9.24 -28.35 11.27
CA GLN A 160 -8.36 -28.91 10.26
C GLN A 160 -9.16 -29.65 9.18
N MET A 161 -10.17 -30.42 9.55
CA MET A 161 -11.06 -31.09 8.58
C MET A 161 -11.82 -30.09 7.71
N GLU A 162 -12.34 -29.01 8.32
CA GLU A 162 -13.03 -27.93 7.60
C GLU A 162 -12.09 -27.27 6.57
N ALA A 163 -10.90 -26.89 6.99
CA ALA A 163 -9.90 -26.23 6.12
C ALA A 163 -9.41 -27.18 5.01
N ALA A 164 -9.06 -28.42 5.34
CA ALA A 164 -8.62 -29.42 4.38
C ALA A 164 -9.72 -29.76 3.35
N GLY A 165 -10.97 -29.87 3.81
CA GLY A 165 -12.11 -30.13 2.92
C GLY A 165 -12.39 -29.01 1.95
N PHE A 166 -12.14 -27.74 2.34
CA PHE A 166 -12.22 -26.60 1.44
C PHE A 166 -11.13 -26.65 0.38
N VAL A 167 -9.86 -26.78 0.80
CA VAL A 167 -8.70 -26.80 -0.12
C VAL A 167 -8.79 -27.96 -1.10
N ALA A 168 -9.20 -29.13 -0.66
CA ALA A 168 -9.35 -30.32 -1.52
C ALA A 168 -10.35 -30.08 -2.68
N ARG A 169 -11.41 -29.31 -2.45
CA ARG A 169 -12.37 -28.96 -3.53
C ARG A 169 -11.80 -27.98 -4.57
N CYS A 170 -10.81 -27.16 -4.17
CA CYS A 170 -10.16 -26.20 -5.06
C CYS A 170 -9.00 -26.80 -5.87
N THR A 171 -8.49 -27.98 -5.50
CA THR A 171 -7.33 -28.62 -6.11
C THR A 171 -7.67 -29.91 -6.87
N SER A 172 -8.96 -30.20 -7.07
CA SER A 172 -9.44 -31.45 -7.71
C SER A 172 -9.58 -31.39 -9.24
N ASP A 173 -8.90 -30.45 -9.93
CA ASP A 173 -8.79 -30.38 -11.41
C ASP A 173 -7.35 -30.55 -11.89
#